data_5efbf8ed754c333e8584e5f708c02029
#
_entry.id   5efbf8ed754c333e8584e5f708c02029
#
_cell.length_a   1.000
_cell.length_b   1.000
_cell.length_c   1.000
_cell.angle_alpha   90.00
_cell.angle_beta   90.00
_cell.angle_gamma   90.00
#
_symmetry.space_group_name_H-M   'P 1'
#
loop_
_entity.id
_entity.type
_entity.pdbx_description
1 polymer ?
#
loop_
_entity_poly.entity_id
_entity_poly.type
_entity_poly.pdbx_seq_one_letter_code
_entity_poly.pdbx_strand_id
1 'polypeptide(L)'
;LLSDFKCYCRHDNFLEIKNGYDYEEVHDVRFQSQFTMAFVGRFYREANPTNWFKAFSELINEEKLPSDCQIKIIGNLSKLEVPEDIAPNVSHIEPVAHTEAIRMSLDVDTLVVIYSTGRKGVYTGKLFDYLATNKPILALCDPEDVVGRLLDETKAGFTVDNADIEGIKKMILRCYSIWKNKEVLPRDWEKIRRYTRKNQCKILLEYLANETGIYAV
;
A
#
# COMPACT_ATOMS: atom_id res chain seq x y z
N LEU A 1 11.16 -3.02 16.63
CA LEU A 1 11.05 -1.65 17.19
C LEU A 1 10.65 -1.68 18.66
N LEU A 2 9.48 -2.23 19.05
CA LEU A 2 9.05 -2.23 20.46
C LEU A 2 10.02 -3.00 21.35
N SER A 3 10.50 -4.17 20.90
CA SER A 3 11.53 -4.96 21.58
C SER A 3 12.83 -4.19 21.77
N ASP A 4 13.21 -3.40 20.77
CA ASP A 4 14.44 -2.61 20.80
C ASP A 4 14.32 -1.47 21.82
N PHE A 5 13.17 -0.80 21.87
CA PHE A 5 12.91 0.24 22.89
C PHE A 5 12.93 -0.32 24.31
N LYS A 6 12.37 -1.51 24.54
CA LYS A 6 12.37 -2.18 25.84
C LYS A 6 13.79 -2.43 26.36
N CYS A 7 14.76 -2.67 25.50
CA CYS A 7 16.16 -2.85 25.90
C CYS A 7 16.81 -1.57 26.45
N TYR A 8 16.32 -0.39 26.06
CA TYR A 8 16.91 0.90 26.47
C TYR A 8 16.14 1.60 27.60
N CYS A 9 14.93 1.15 27.91
CA CYS A 9 14.08 1.79 28.92
C CYS A 9 14.04 0.95 30.20
N ARG A 10 13.97 1.64 31.37
CA ARG A 10 13.90 1.01 32.70
C ARG A 10 12.45 0.70 33.13
N HIS A 11 11.48 0.74 32.23
CA HIS A 11 10.07 0.46 32.51
C HIS A 11 9.49 -0.39 31.36
N ASP A 12 8.39 -1.06 31.64
CA ASP A 12 7.68 -1.94 30.71
C ASP A 12 6.42 -1.30 30.10
N ASN A 13 6.14 -0.05 30.40
CA ASN A 13 4.95 0.67 29.94
C ASN A 13 5.18 1.22 28.54
N PHE A 14 4.82 0.44 27.52
CA PHE A 14 4.91 0.80 26.12
C PHE A 14 3.57 0.55 25.43
N LEU A 15 3.15 1.53 24.67
CA LEU A 15 1.99 1.42 23.79
C LEU A 15 2.43 1.66 22.35
N GLU A 16 2.11 0.73 21.46
CA GLU A 16 2.25 0.93 20.03
C GLU A 16 0.98 1.56 19.45
N ILE A 17 1.09 2.78 18.96
CA ILE A 17 0.04 3.46 18.20
C ILE A 17 0.44 3.44 16.73
N LYS A 18 -0.38 2.81 15.90
CA LYS A 18 -0.16 2.75 14.47
C LYS A 18 -0.67 4.04 13.80
N ASN A 19 -0.12 4.35 12.65
CA ASN A 19 -0.73 5.37 11.79
C ASN A 19 -2.10 4.88 11.30
N GLY A 20 -2.90 5.78 10.72
CA GLY A 20 -4.24 5.45 10.26
C GLY A 20 -4.75 6.44 9.22
N TYR A 21 -5.91 6.14 8.66
CA TYR A 21 -6.65 7.02 7.76
C TYR A 21 -7.75 7.77 8.52
N ASP A 22 -8.22 8.90 7.97
CA ASP A 22 -9.20 9.81 8.57
C ASP A 22 -10.27 10.33 7.60
N TYR A 23 -10.48 9.63 6.50
CA TYR A 23 -11.52 9.93 5.53
C TYR A 23 -12.51 8.77 5.40
N GLU A 24 -13.63 9.01 4.71
CA GLU A 24 -14.68 8.01 4.54
C GLU A 24 -14.20 6.81 3.72
N GLU A 25 -14.57 5.62 4.16
CA GLU A 25 -14.30 4.38 3.45
C GLU A 25 -15.08 4.34 2.13
N VAL A 26 -14.41 3.94 1.06
CA VAL A 26 -15.03 3.77 -0.25
C VAL A 26 -15.25 2.29 -0.51
N HIS A 27 -16.50 1.87 -0.45
CA HIS A 27 -16.90 0.47 -0.66
C HIS A 27 -17.16 0.14 -2.13
N ASP A 28 -17.58 1.14 -2.92
CA ASP A 28 -17.84 0.94 -4.35
C ASP A 28 -16.55 0.80 -5.13
N VAL A 29 -16.48 -0.21 -5.98
CA VAL A 29 -15.36 -0.43 -6.89
C VAL A 29 -15.71 0.04 -8.30
N ARG A 30 -14.93 0.99 -8.80
CA ARG A 30 -14.97 1.37 -10.20
C ARG A 30 -13.79 0.75 -10.92
N PHE A 31 -14.04 0.03 -12.00
CA PHE A 31 -12.99 -0.54 -12.84
C PHE A 31 -12.73 0.39 -14.02
N GLN A 32 -11.45 0.60 -14.30
CA GLN A 32 -11.05 1.40 -15.46
C GLN A 32 -11.30 0.65 -16.76
N SER A 33 -11.33 1.37 -17.89
CA SER A 33 -11.44 0.76 -19.22
C SER A 33 -10.20 -0.03 -19.61
N GLN A 34 -9.04 0.38 -19.09
CA GLN A 34 -7.74 -0.28 -19.24
C GLN A 34 -7.19 -0.58 -17.86
N PHE A 35 -6.60 -1.76 -17.67
CA PHE A 35 -6.01 -2.13 -16.39
C PHE A 35 -4.94 -1.13 -15.97
N THR A 36 -5.16 -0.46 -14.85
CA THR A 36 -4.31 0.61 -14.35
C THR A 36 -3.82 0.29 -12.95
N MET A 37 -2.50 0.26 -12.78
CA MET A 37 -1.84 0.19 -11.47
C MET A 37 -1.32 1.56 -11.09
N ALA A 38 -1.36 1.93 -9.81
CA ALA A 38 -0.80 3.22 -9.38
C ALA A 38 0.07 3.13 -8.14
N PHE A 39 1.06 3.99 -8.10
CA PHE A 39 1.86 4.32 -6.91
C PHE A 39 1.66 5.79 -6.57
N VAL A 40 1.40 6.08 -5.28
CA VAL A 40 1.23 7.44 -4.79
C VAL A 40 2.34 7.79 -3.80
N GLY A 41 3.03 8.90 -4.02
CA GLY A 41 4.04 9.46 -3.13
C GLY A 41 5.42 9.59 -3.74
N ARG A 42 6.45 9.43 -2.92
CA ARG A 42 7.86 9.54 -3.33
C ARG A 42 8.53 8.18 -3.29
N PHE A 43 9.36 7.90 -4.29
CA PHE A 43 10.31 6.80 -4.22
C PHE A 43 11.54 7.21 -3.40
N TYR A 44 12.02 6.28 -2.59
CA TYR A 44 13.26 6.42 -1.83
C TYR A 44 14.31 5.47 -2.42
N ARG A 45 15.60 5.76 -2.16
CA ARG A 45 16.75 5.02 -2.76
C ARG A 45 16.54 3.50 -2.84
N GLU A 46 16.08 2.90 -1.77
CA GLU A 46 15.95 1.45 -1.61
C GLU A 46 14.54 0.92 -1.87
N ALA A 47 13.54 1.81 -1.86
CA ALA A 47 12.15 1.53 -2.21
C ALA A 47 11.86 2.09 -3.60
N ASN A 48 12.58 1.60 -4.60
CA ASN A 48 12.45 2.01 -5.99
C ASN A 48 11.58 1.02 -6.79
N PRO A 49 10.97 1.42 -7.90
CA PRO A 49 10.10 0.58 -8.71
C PRO A 49 10.82 -0.28 -9.75
N THR A 50 12.14 -0.36 -9.76
CA THR A 50 12.91 -1.04 -10.82
C THR A 50 12.42 -2.46 -11.08
N ASN A 51 12.22 -3.26 -10.05
CA ASN A 51 11.77 -4.64 -10.19
C ASN A 51 10.28 -4.73 -10.59
N TRP A 52 9.46 -3.79 -10.13
CA TRP A 52 8.07 -3.67 -10.60
C TRP A 52 8.00 -3.32 -12.08
N PHE A 53 8.76 -2.32 -12.53
CA PHE A 53 8.84 -1.94 -13.94
C PHE A 53 9.37 -3.09 -14.81
N LYS A 54 10.43 -3.77 -14.35
CA LYS A 54 10.98 -4.94 -15.03
C LYS A 54 9.94 -6.04 -15.18
N ALA A 55 9.24 -6.40 -14.10
CA ALA A 55 8.20 -7.43 -14.14
C ALA A 55 7.04 -7.04 -15.07
N PHE A 56 6.63 -5.76 -15.06
CA PHE A 56 5.59 -5.25 -15.94
C PHE A 56 6.03 -5.29 -17.41
N SER A 57 7.24 -4.83 -17.72
CA SER A 57 7.85 -4.87 -19.08
C SER A 57 7.90 -6.30 -19.62
N GLU A 58 8.43 -7.24 -18.83
CA GLU A 58 8.49 -8.65 -19.23
C GLU A 58 7.09 -9.23 -19.53
N LEU A 59 6.07 -8.89 -18.73
CA LEU A 59 4.70 -9.35 -18.98
C LEU A 59 4.07 -8.78 -20.25
N ILE A 60 4.37 -7.54 -20.61
CA ILE A 60 3.96 -6.94 -21.88
C ILE A 60 4.68 -7.65 -23.04
N ASN A 61 6.00 -7.80 -22.95
CA ASN A 61 6.83 -8.43 -24.00
C ASN A 61 6.50 -9.92 -24.21
N GLU A 62 6.07 -10.60 -23.13
CA GLU A 62 5.60 -12.00 -23.18
C GLU A 62 4.13 -12.11 -23.62
N GLU A 63 3.46 -11.01 -23.98
CA GLU A 63 2.04 -10.95 -24.36
C GLU A 63 1.09 -11.51 -23.29
N LYS A 64 1.54 -11.55 -22.02
CA LYS A 64 0.72 -11.99 -20.86
C LYS A 64 -0.15 -10.87 -20.30
N LEU A 65 0.24 -9.62 -20.54
CA LEU A 65 -0.57 -8.43 -20.31
C LEU A 65 -0.82 -7.73 -21.66
N PRO A 66 -2.03 -7.16 -21.87
CA PRO A 66 -2.30 -6.28 -23.00
C PRO A 66 -1.35 -5.08 -23.04
N SER A 67 -0.95 -4.65 -24.22
CA SER A 67 -0.04 -3.52 -24.42
C SER A 67 -0.63 -2.16 -23.99
N ASP A 68 -1.93 -2.09 -23.75
CA ASP A 68 -2.62 -0.89 -23.29
C ASP A 68 -2.76 -0.78 -21.76
N CYS A 69 -2.24 -1.76 -21.00
CA CYS A 69 -2.16 -1.68 -19.54
C CYS A 69 -1.33 -0.47 -19.09
N GLN A 70 -1.71 0.17 -17.98
CA GLN A 70 -1.13 1.44 -17.55
C GLN A 70 -0.52 1.37 -16.16
N ILE A 71 0.57 2.10 -15.97
CA ILE A 71 1.13 2.47 -14.67
C ILE A 71 0.96 3.97 -14.47
N LYS A 72 0.38 4.38 -13.35
CA LYS A 72 0.22 5.77 -12.96
C LYS A 72 1.08 6.08 -11.75
N ILE A 73 2.00 7.02 -11.88
CA ILE A 73 2.83 7.51 -10.78
C ILE A 73 2.29 8.89 -10.36
N ILE A 74 1.80 8.99 -9.13
CA ILE A 74 1.29 10.25 -8.56
C ILE A 74 2.24 10.70 -7.47
N GLY A 75 3.05 11.71 -7.75
CA GLY A 75 4.03 12.25 -6.82
C GLY A 75 5.41 12.43 -7.42
N ASN A 76 6.44 12.37 -6.59
CA ASN A 76 7.79 12.71 -7.02
C ASN A 76 8.52 11.48 -7.58
N LEU A 77 8.79 11.50 -8.88
CA LEU A 77 9.65 10.51 -9.56
C LEU A 77 11.13 10.63 -9.15
N SER A 78 11.55 11.78 -8.62
CA SER A 78 12.95 12.06 -8.31
C SER A 78 13.84 11.86 -9.55
N LYS A 79 14.91 11.07 -9.46
CA LYS A 79 15.83 10.73 -10.55
C LYS A 79 15.53 9.34 -11.15
N LEU A 80 14.28 8.90 -11.07
CA LEU A 80 13.91 7.58 -11.55
C LEU A 80 13.78 7.60 -13.08
N GLU A 81 14.47 6.71 -13.72
CA GLU A 81 14.34 6.45 -15.15
C GLU A 81 13.26 5.40 -15.39
N VAL A 82 12.29 5.73 -16.22
CA VAL A 82 11.31 4.77 -16.72
C VAL A 82 11.94 4.06 -17.91
N PRO A 83 11.95 2.71 -17.94
CA PRO A 83 12.46 1.97 -19.10
C PRO A 83 11.74 2.37 -20.40
N GLU A 84 12.50 2.51 -21.50
CA GLU A 84 11.99 3.01 -22.78
C GLU A 84 10.85 2.14 -23.35
N ASP A 85 10.94 0.84 -23.15
CA ASP A 85 9.98 -0.15 -23.65
C ASP A 85 8.60 -0.05 -23.00
N ILE A 86 8.51 0.47 -21.76
CA ILE A 86 7.23 0.72 -21.07
C ILE A 86 6.91 2.21 -20.91
N ALA A 87 7.72 3.10 -21.43
CA ALA A 87 7.47 4.55 -21.34
C ALA A 87 6.07 4.95 -21.85
N PRO A 88 5.52 4.35 -22.91
CA PRO A 88 4.15 4.63 -23.37
C PRO A 88 3.08 4.21 -22.37
N ASN A 89 3.39 3.26 -21.48
CA ASN A 89 2.47 2.72 -20.48
C ASN A 89 2.53 3.48 -19.14
N VAL A 90 3.52 4.37 -18.94
CA VAL A 90 3.74 5.03 -17.67
C VAL A 90 3.34 6.49 -17.76
N SER A 91 2.34 6.88 -16.98
CA SER A 91 1.95 8.27 -16.81
C SER A 91 2.43 8.81 -15.46
N HIS A 92 2.93 10.06 -15.48
CA HIS A 92 3.39 10.75 -14.28
C HIS A 92 2.56 12.00 -14.01
N ILE A 93 2.16 12.15 -12.76
CA ILE A 93 1.47 13.33 -12.23
C ILE A 93 2.32 13.89 -11.09
N GLU A 94 2.65 15.15 -11.18
CA GLU A 94 3.39 15.89 -10.14
C GLU A 94 2.71 15.80 -8.77
N PRO A 95 3.43 16.02 -7.66
CA PRO A 95 2.85 16.02 -6.34
C PRO A 95 1.61 16.88 -6.22
N VAL A 96 0.53 16.31 -5.74
CA VAL A 96 -0.76 16.96 -5.51
C VAL A 96 -1.10 17.00 -4.02
N ALA A 97 -2.13 17.76 -3.63
CA ALA A 97 -2.65 17.74 -2.27
C ALA A 97 -3.11 16.32 -1.87
N HIS A 98 -3.00 15.99 -0.58
CA HIS A 98 -3.31 14.64 -0.07
C HIS A 98 -4.73 14.18 -0.42
N THR A 99 -5.72 15.06 -0.29
CA THR A 99 -7.11 14.77 -0.66
C THR A 99 -7.26 14.42 -2.15
N GLU A 100 -6.54 15.12 -3.01
CA GLU A 100 -6.54 14.84 -4.45
C GLU A 100 -5.81 13.54 -4.76
N ALA A 101 -4.71 13.24 -4.08
CA ALA A 101 -4.01 11.97 -4.20
C ALA A 101 -4.90 10.78 -3.82
N ILE A 102 -5.71 10.92 -2.75
CA ILE A 102 -6.71 9.92 -2.37
C ILE A 102 -7.75 9.75 -3.47
N ARG A 103 -8.30 10.87 -3.99
CA ARG A 103 -9.29 10.82 -5.09
C ARG A 103 -8.72 10.08 -6.30
N MET A 104 -7.49 10.40 -6.71
CA MET A 104 -6.82 9.72 -7.82
C MET A 104 -6.55 8.23 -7.55
N SER A 105 -6.37 7.84 -6.29
CA SER A 105 -6.22 6.44 -5.89
C SER A 105 -7.48 5.61 -6.10
N LEU A 106 -8.65 6.26 -6.20
CA LEU A 106 -9.91 5.59 -6.52
C LEU A 106 -10.10 5.36 -8.02
N ASP A 107 -9.38 6.11 -8.87
CA ASP A 107 -9.45 6.06 -10.33
C ASP A 107 -8.38 5.13 -10.93
N VAL A 108 -8.09 4.03 -10.24
CA VAL A 108 -7.17 2.98 -10.69
C VAL A 108 -7.72 1.60 -10.29
N ASP A 109 -7.09 0.52 -10.74
CA ASP A 109 -7.56 -0.84 -10.44
C ASP A 109 -6.73 -1.54 -9.38
N THR A 110 -5.46 -1.15 -9.21
CA THR A 110 -4.57 -1.71 -8.19
C THR A 110 -3.64 -0.61 -7.64
N LEU A 111 -3.50 -0.57 -6.34
CA LEU A 111 -2.59 0.34 -5.65
C LEU A 111 -1.30 -0.39 -5.27
N VAL A 112 -0.17 0.19 -5.63
CA VAL A 112 1.15 -0.41 -5.37
C VAL A 112 1.84 0.32 -4.24
N VAL A 113 2.41 -0.42 -3.30
CA VAL A 113 3.30 0.10 -2.27
C VAL A 113 4.61 -0.68 -2.28
N ILE A 114 5.74 0.03 -2.19
CA ILE A 114 7.07 -0.57 -2.30
C ILE A 114 7.86 -0.26 -1.03
N TYR A 115 8.44 -1.29 -0.46
CA TYR A 115 9.30 -1.21 0.71
C TYR A 115 10.74 -1.56 0.35
N SER A 116 11.67 -0.96 1.07
CA SER A 116 13.08 -1.30 0.95
C SER A 116 13.35 -2.71 1.43
N THR A 117 14.15 -3.46 0.69
CA THR A 117 14.62 -4.78 1.11
C THR A 117 15.34 -4.69 2.45
N GLY A 118 15.02 -5.58 3.38
CA GLY A 118 15.62 -5.64 4.72
C GLY A 118 15.07 -4.63 5.74
N ARG A 119 14.19 -3.69 5.34
CA ARG A 119 13.54 -2.77 6.28
C ARG A 119 12.29 -3.44 6.85
N LYS A 120 12.36 -3.84 8.13
CA LYS A 120 11.30 -4.54 8.84
C LYS A 120 10.59 -3.68 9.87
N GLY A 121 9.35 -4.07 10.21
CA GLY A 121 8.58 -3.47 11.30
C GLY A 121 8.05 -2.07 11.00
N VAL A 122 7.96 -1.64 9.75
CA VAL A 122 7.60 -0.27 9.39
C VAL A 122 6.38 -0.25 8.48
N TYR A 123 5.40 0.57 8.85
CA TYR A 123 4.28 0.95 7.98
C TYR A 123 4.54 2.32 7.36
N THR A 124 4.08 2.53 6.13
CA THR A 124 3.99 3.86 5.51
C THR A 124 2.58 4.41 5.65
N GLY A 125 2.43 5.75 5.74
CA GLY A 125 1.11 6.39 5.84
C GLY A 125 0.17 6.00 4.69
N LYS A 126 0.70 5.95 3.45
CA LYS A 126 -0.07 5.58 2.25
C LYS A 126 -0.73 4.20 2.33
N LEU A 127 -0.13 3.24 3.05
CA LEU A 127 -0.74 1.91 3.21
C LEU A 127 -2.10 2.01 3.91
N PHE A 128 -2.19 2.85 4.94
CA PHE A 128 -3.46 3.06 5.65
C PHE A 128 -4.46 3.82 4.78
N ASP A 129 -4.01 4.81 3.99
CA ASP A 129 -4.86 5.47 3.01
C ASP A 129 -5.44 4.46 2.00
N TYR A 130 -4.61 3.53 1.51
CA TYR A 130 -5.04 2.47 0.58
C TYR A 130 -6.03 1.48 1.21
N LEU A 131 -5.94 1.22 2.52
CA LEU A 131 -6.90 0.36 3.22
C LEU A 131 -8.34 0.91 3.14
N ALA A 132 -8.52 2.22 3.16
CA ALA A 132 -9.84 2.84 3.09
C ALA A 132 -10.43 2.89 1.67
N THR A 133 -9.64 2.62 0.63
CA THR A 133 -10.12 2.42 -0.74
C THR A 133 -10.53 0.98 -0.94
N ASN A 134 -11.51 0.66 -1.74
CA ASN A 134 -11.82 -0.74 -2.06
C ASN A 134 -10.99 -1.27 -3.25
N LYS A 135 -9.72 -0.85 -3.37
CA LYS A 135 -8.80 -1.26 -4.44
C LYS A 135 -7.82 -2.33 -3.95
N PRO A 136 -7.57 -3.40 -4.69
CA PRO A 136 -6.50 -4.33 -4.36
C PRO A 136 -5.17 -3.61 -4.12
N ILE A 137 -4.47 -3.99 -3.04
CA ILE A 137 -3.15 -3.45 -2.72
C ILE A 137 -2.11 -4.51 -3.10
N LEU A 138 -1.14 -4.14 -3.93
CA LEU A 138 0.05 -4.95 -4.19
C LEU A 138 1.22 -4.36 -3.42
N ALA A 139 1.67 -5.05 -2.39
CA ALA A 139 2.82 -4.63 -1.59
C ALA A 139 4.08 -5.41 -1.99
N LEU A 140 5.08 -4.69 -2.49
CA LEU A 140 6.42 -5.23 -2.72
C LEU A 140 7.22 -5.08 -1.43
N CYS A 141 7.25 -6.13 -0.61
CA CYS A 141 7.84 -6.14 0.72
C CYS A 141 8.12 -7.59 1.15
N ASP A 142 8.79 -7.76 2.29
CA ASP A 142 8.88 -9.07 2.94
C ASP A 142 7.47 -9.54 3.37
N PRO A 143 6.93 -10.65 2.82
CA PRO A 143 5.60 -11.14 3.15
C PRO A 143 5.43 -11.51 4.63
N GLU A 144 6.51 -11.91 5.30
CA GLU A 144 6.51 -12.29 6.71
C GLU A 144 6.57 -11.09 7.67
N ASP A 145 6.71 -9.87 7.15
CA ASP A 145 6.77 -8.65 7.96
C ASP A 145 5.37 -8.08 8.27
N VAL A 146 5.34 -6.99 9.00
CA VAL A 146 4.13 -6.32 9.51
C VAL A 146 3.15 -5.94 8.40
N VAL A 147 3.65 -5.59 7.22
CA VAL A 147 2.82 -5.22 6.05
C VAL A 147 2.12 -6.45 5.47
N GLY A 148 2.85 -7.56 5.33
CA GLY A 148 2.27 -8.83 4.88
C GLY A 148 1.14 -9.27 5.80
N ARG A 149 1.43 -9.35 7.11
CA ARG A 149 0.42 -9.70 8.11
C ARG A 149 -0.80 -8.77 8.10
N LEU A 150 -0.60 -7.47 7.90
CA LEU A 150 -1.70 -6.50 7.82
C LEU A 150 -2.60 -6.76 6.60
N LEU A 151 -2.00 -7.02 5.43
CA LEU A 151 -2.78 -7.28 4.22
C LEU A 151 -3.51 -8.63 4.28
N ASP A 152 -2.90 -9.66 4.89
CA ASP A 152 -3.54 -10.96 5.12
C ASP A 152 -4.69 -10.83 6.13
N GLU A 153 -4.47 -10.13 7.24
CA GLU A 153 -5.49 -9.89 8.26
C GLU A 153 -6.71 -9.15 7.68
N THR A 154 -6.47 -8.11 6.90
CA THR A 154 -7.51 -7.24 6.34
C THR A 154 -8.08 -7.76 5.02
N LYS A 155 -7.46 -8.77 4.41
CA LYS A 155 -7.78 -9.29 3.06
C LYS A 155 -7.78 -8.17 2.01
N ALA A 156 -6.92 -7.15 2.20
CA ALA A 156 -6.93 -5.96 1.38
C ALA A 156 -6.05 -6.05 0.13
N GLY A 157 -5.24 -7.10 -0.01
CA GLY A 157 -4.33 -7.22 -1.14
C GLY A 157 -3.37 -8.39 -1.04
N PHE A 158 -2.22 -8.22 -1.70
CA PHE A 158 -1.22 -9.26 -1.88
C PHE A 158 0.17 -8.71 -1.56
N THR A 159 1.04 -9.60 -1.12
CA THR A 159 2.45 -9.30 -0.84
C THR A 159 3.37 -10.20 -1.64
N VAL A 160 4.51 -9.66 -1.99
CA VAL A 160 5.60 -10.39 -2.64
C VAL A 160 6.92 -9.71 -2.32
N ASP A 161 7.99 -10.48 -2.20
CA ASP A 161 9.32 -9.91 -2.02
C ASP A 161 9.69 -9.02 -3.21
N ASN A 162 10.19 -7.81 -2.91
CA ASN A 162 10.58 -6.85 -3.96
C ASN A 162 11.74 -7.37 -4.85
N ALA A 163 12.51 -8.35 -4.40
CA ALA A 163 13.56 -8.98 -5.19
C ALA A 163 13.07 -10.16 -6.06
N ASP A 164 11.86 -10.67 -5.82
CA ASP A 164 11.28 -11.81 -6.56
C ASP A 164 10.50 -11.34 -7.78
N ILE A 165 11.18 -11.18 -8.91
CA ILE A 165 10.58 -10.70 -10.18
C ILE A 165 9.47 -11.65 -10.66
N GLU A 166 9.66 -12.96 -10.60
CA GLU A 166 8.64 -13.92 -11.02
C GLU A 166 7.43 -13.89 -10.10
N GLY A 167 7.64 -13.74 -8.81
CA GLY A 167 6.57 -13.49 -7.84
C GLY A 167 5.82 -12.20 -8.13
N ILE A 168 6.51 -11.11 -8.46
CA ILE A 168 5.89 -9.84 -8.85
C ILE A 168 5.04 -10.02 -10.10
N LYS A 169 5.57 -10.68 -11.15
CA LYS A 169 4.82 -11.01 -12.38
C LYS A 169 3.53 -11.78 -12.06
N LYS A 170 3.62 -12.79 -11.21
CA LYS A 170 2.46 -13.59 -10.78
C LYS A 170 1.42 -12.73 -10.06
N MET A 171 1.83 -11.82 -9.19
CA MET A 171 0.90 -10.95 -8.47
C MET A 171 0.28 -9.88 -9.38
N ILE A 172 1.02 -9.33 -10.33
CA ILE A 172 0.47 -8.42 -11.36
C ILE A 172 -0.62 -9.14 -12.17
N LEU A 173 -0.37 -10.35 -12.63
CA LEU A 173 -1.35 -11.17 -13.37
C LEU A 173 -2.59 -11.49 -12.52
N ARG A 174 -2.42 -11.71 -11.22
CA ARG A 174 -3.54 -11.88 -10.29
C ARG A 174 -4.39 -10.62 -10.18
N CYS A 175 -3.77 -9.45 -10.05
CA CYS A 175 -4.48 -8.17 -10.04
C CYS A 175 -5.18 -7.91 -11.39
N TYR A 176 -4.54 -8.22 -12.50
CA TYR A 176 -5.13 -8.14 -13.83
C TYR A 176 -6.36 -9.05 -13.97
N SER A 177 -6.28 -10.29 -13.46
CA SER A 177 -7.42 -11.23 -13.46
C SER A 177 -8.61 -10.67 -12.66
N ILE A 178 -8.36 -10.10 -11.49
CA ILE A 178 -9.39 -9.46 -10.65
C ILE A 178 -10.08 -8.32 -11.44
N TRP A 179 -9.30 -7.45 -12.08
CA TRP A 179 -9.84 -6.38 -12.91
C TRP A 179 -10.64 -6.92 -14.09
N LYS A 180 -10.11 -7.90 -14.83
CA LYS A 180 -10.72 -8.48 -16.00
C LYS A 180 -12.08 -9.14 -15.69
N ASN A 181 -12.14 -9.84 -14.55
CA ASN A 181 -13.36 -10.53 -14.10
C ASN A 181 -14.30 -9.61 -13.29
N LYS A 182 -13.91 -8.33 -13.06
CA LYS A 182 -14.66 -7.38 -12.23
C LYS A 182 -14.90 -7.91 -10.80
N GLU A 183 -13.93 -8.62 -10.28
CA GLU A 183 -13.98 -9.18 -8.93
C GLU A 183 -13.71 -8.10 -7.88
N VAL A 184 -14.35 -8.23 -6.72
CA VAL A 184 -14.10 -7.38 -5.55
C VAL A 184 -13.50 -8.24 -4.45
N LEU A 185 -12.37 -7.81 -3.87
CA LEU A 185 -11.75 -8.53 -2.77
C LEU A 185 -12.68 -8.54 -1.55
N PRO A 186 -12.81 -9.69 -0.86
CA PRO A 186 -13.65 -9.82 0.33
C PRO A 186 -12.96 -9.22 1.56
N ARG A 187 -12.75 -7.91 1.56
CA ARG A 187 -12.06 -7.17 2.62
C ARG A 187 -12.73 -7.32 3.97
N ASP A 188 -11.93 -7.45 5.01
CA ASP A 188 -12.40 -7.42 6.40
C ASP A 188 -12.45 -5.98 6.91
N TRP A 189 -13.57 -5.31 6.63
CA TRP A 189 -13.78 -3.91 7.00
C TRP A 189 -13.77 -3.67 8.50
N GLU A 190 -14.18 -4.64 9.31
CA GLU A 190 -14.10 -4.53 10.77
C GLU A 190 -12.64 -4.39 11.23
N LYS A 191 -11.76 -5.22 10.67
CA LYS A 191 -10.33 -5.13 10.95
C LYS A 191 -9.70 -3.87 10.37
N ILE A 192 -10.09 -3.46 9.16
CA ILE A 192 -9.61 -2.22 8.54
C ILE A 192 -9.94 -1.00 9.42
N ARG A 193 -11.16 -0.92 9.99
CA ARG A 193 -11.58 0.17 10.86
C ARG A 193 -10.75 0.34 12.13
N ARG A 194 -10.05 -0.70 12.58
CA ARG A 194 -9.10 -0.59 13.69
C ARG A 194 -7.96 0.38 13.37
N TYR A 195 -7.67 0.59 12.08
CA TYR A 195 -6.64 1.50 11.57
C TYR A 195 -7.17 2.88 11.18
N THR A 196 -8.35 3.30 11.64
CA THR A 196 -8.74 4.71 11.56
C THR A 196 -7.96 5.52 12.59
N ARG A 197 -7.60 6.77 12.28
CA ARG A 197 -6.96 7.67 13.25
C ARG A 197 -7.80 7.83 14.51
N LYS A 198 -9.12 7.88 14.35
CA LYS A 198 -10.07 7.91 15.48
C LYS A 198 -9.89 6.73 16.44
N ASN A 199 -9.80 5.50 15.91
CA ASN A 199 -9.62 4.32 16.75
C ASN A 199 -8.22 4.25 17.35
N GLN A 200 -7.18 4.69 16.63
CA GLN A 200 -5.83 4.78 17.18
C GLN A 200 -5.75 5.83 18.33
N CYS A 201 -6.41 6.97 18.18
CA CYS A 201 -6.54 7.95 19.28
C CYS A 201 -7.32 7.38 20.47
N LYS A 202 -8.38 6.59 20.25
CA LYS A 202 -9.13 5.95 21.33
C LYS A 202 -8.25 5.00 22.14
N ILE A 203 -7.44 4.17 21.48
CA ILE A 203 -6.47 3.28 22.15
C ILE A 203 -5.50 4.08 23.03
N LEU A 204 -4.99 5.21 22.53
CA LEU A 204 -4.12 6.09 23.31
C LEU A 204 -4.82 6.67 24.51
N LEU A 205 -6.05 7.17 24.35
CA LEU A 205 -6.82 7.77 25.46
C LEU A 205 -7.16 6.74 26.54
N GLU A 206 -7.55 5.53 26.15
CA GLU A 206 -7.83 4.43 27.09
C GLU A 206 -6.56 4.04 27.87
N TYR A 207 -5.42 3.97 27.20
CA TYR A 207 -4.14 3.71 27.86
C TYR A 207 -3.80 4.80 28.89
N LEU A 208 -3.89 6.08 28.50
CA LEU A 208 -3.61 7.21 29.39
C LEU A 208 -4.56 7.26 30.57
N ALA A 209 -5.85 7.01 30.37
CA ALA A 209 -6.84 6.97 31.45
C ALA A 209 -6.50 5.88 32.49
N ASN A 210 -6.10 4.69 32.04
CA ASN A 210 -5.71 3.59 32.90
C ASN A 210 -4.43 3.89 33.71
N GLU A 211 -3.44 4.54 33.10
CA GLU A 211 -2.16 4.86 33.73
C GLU A 211 -2.27 6.06 34.71
N THR A 212 -3.11 7.03 34.40
CA THR A 212 -3.20 8.29 35.17
C THR A 212 -4.40 8.36 36.12
N GLY A 213 -5.36 7.47 36.00
CA GLY A 213 -6.64 7.54 36.72
C GLY A 213 -7.54 8.73 36.32
N ILE A 214 -7.16 9.48 35.28
CA ILE A 214 -7.92 10.61 34.75
C ILE A 214 -8.80 10.10 33.61
N TYR A 215 -10.09 9.98 33.84
CA TYR A 215 -11.07 9.69 32.81
C TYR A 215 -11.33 10.97 32.00
N ALA A 216 -11.09 10.91 30.68
CA ALA A 216 -11.55 11.97 29.81
C ALA A 216 -13.08 12.04 29.83
N VAL A 217 -13.62 13.20 30.18
CA VAL A 217 -15.03 13.52 30.19
C VAL A 217 -15.58 13.67 28.78
#